data_08be08055c51ba1e0d8112958f18de4c
#
_entry.id   08be08055c51ba1e0d8112958f18de4c
#
_cell.length_a   1.000
_cell.length_b   1.000
_cell.length_c   1.000
_cell.angle_alpha   90.00
_cell.angle_beta   90.00
_cell.angle_gamma   90.00
#
_symmetry.space_group_name_H-M   'P 1'
#
loop_
_entity.id
_entity.type
_entity.pdbx_description
1 polymer ?
#
loop_
_entity_poly.entity_id
_entity_poly.type
_entity_poly.pdbx_seq_one_letter_code
_entity_poly.pdbx_strand_id
1 'polypeptide(L)'
;ILLNINIDFEAKILLCIILTFSSTVIASKSLEDRKEINSFHGRNSILILIFQDILALFLLLYTNETNLSFYTLLLLFTPLCIPIVKIVLEKLQSNEELQLLTSVIIGLFLGGYLFEKLGLSGELGALIMGMMLSNIKFADRLGEKIWSLREILLVAFFVSLGMKLNLNQEIILNSFFLILLLVIKFLTLFFLLIFFNLRAYSSFLISISLITYSEFSLIVATYWYDLNIIDQKILAILVLSVCISFIIGSVLNKYVHEIFVYLENFLIKFEREKHHPDEQPHTFGEAEIMIVGMGRIGSSIFNKLTEKGIKVVGVDADTEIALNKLSEGNRVAFADAEDPGFWSKLRFGKLKVIVLALPEFHAQNWSTLQARRYGFIGKIIVPTRSN
;
A
#
# COMPACT_ATOMS: atom_id res chain seq x y z
N ILE A 1 9.14 28.81 1.77
CA ILE A 1 8.00 28.92 2.70
C ILE A 1 8.43 28.46 4.09
N LEU A 2 8.87 27.22 4.26
CA LEU A 2 9.34 26.69 5.56
C LEU A 2 10.56 27.46 6.11
N LEU A 3 11.39 28.05 5.25
CA LEU A 3 12.54 28.86 5.65
C LEU A 3 12.16 30.22 6.28
N ASN A 4 10.97 30.75 5.94
CA ASN A 4 10.49 32.02 6.48
C ASN A 4 9.58 31.86 7.73
N ILE A 5 9.35 30.63 8.16
CA ILE A 5 8.59 30.35 9.37
C ILE A 5 9.51 30.51 10.58
N ASN A 6 9.03 31.22 11.60
CA ASN A 6 9.79 31.55 12.80
C ASN A 6 9.74 30.37 13.81
N ILE A 7 10.27 29.22 13.42
CA ILE A 7 10.45 28.03 14.26
C ILE A 7 11.92 27.63 14.26
N ASP A 8 12.31 26.88 15.27
CA ASP A 8 13.68 26.37 15.43
C ASP A 8 14.11 25.50 14.24
N PHE A 9 15.42 25.50 13.98
CA PHE A 9 15.98 24.76 12.85
C PHE A 9 15.69 23.25 12.94
N GLU A 10 15.74 22.67 14.14
CA GLU A 10 15.40 21.26 14.37
C GLU A 10 13.95 20.95 14.02
N ALA A 11 13.01 21.78 14.46
CA ALA A 11 11.59 21.64 14.13
C ALA A 11 11.34 21.77 12.61
N LYS A 12 12.10 22.62 11.90
CA LYS A 12 12.02 22.69 10.42
C LYS A 12 12.44 21.39 9.76
N ILE A 13 13.55 20.79 10.22
CA ILE A 13 14.03 19.50 9.68
C ILE A 13 12.99 18.40 9.93
N LEU A 14 12.49 18.31 11.15
CA LEU A 14 11.48 17.31 11.50
C LEU A 14 10.20 17.49 10.65
N LEU A 15 9.76 18.72 10.43
CA LEU A 15 8.61 19.04 9.59
C LEU A 15 8.85 18.62 8.13
N CYS A 16 10.06 18.81 7.62
CA CYS A 16 10.43 18.31 6.29
C CYS A 16 10.39 16.77 6.24
N ILE A 17 10.87 16.08 7.27
CA ILE A 17 10.88 14.61 7.34
C ILE A 17 9.45 14.08 7.35
N ILE A 18 8.57 14.60 8.21
CA ILE A 18 7.18 14.12 8.30
C ILE A 18 6.37 14.35 7.00
N LEU A 19 6.70 15.39 6.23
CA LEU A 19 6.10 15.64 4.91
C LEU A 19 6.56 14.63 3.85
N THR A 20 7.67 13.91 4.08
CA THR A 20 8.07 12.82 3.17
C THR A 20 7.22 11.57 3.33
N PHE A 21 6.55 11.38 4.47
CA PHE A 21 5.71 10.23 4.71
C PHE A 21 4.46 10.24 3.84
N SER A 22 3.98 9.03 3.53
CA SER A 22 2.85 8.81 2.64
C SER A 22 1.65 8.29 3.41
N SER A 23 0.44 8.58 2.94
CA SER A 23 -0.78 8.08 3.57
C SER A 23 -0.96 6.59 3.29
N THR A 24 -0.99 5.80 4.36
CA THR A 24 -1.32 4.37 4.31
C THR A 24 -2.77 4.16 3.87
N VAL A 25 -3.68 5.05 4.27
CA VAL A 25 -5.11 4.95 3.96
C VAL A 25 -5.36 5.06 2.45
N ILE A 26 -4.84 6.12 1.83
CA ILE A 26 -5.07 6.37 0.40
C ILE A 26 -4.35 5.33 -0.46
N ALA A 27 -3.11 5.00 -0.13
CA ALA A 27 -2.33 4.05 -0.90
C ALA A 27 -2.93 2.63 -0.82
N SER A 28 -3.22 2.12 0.39
CA SER A 28 -3.81 0.79 0.55
C SER A 28 -5.18 0.68 -0.10
N LYS A 29 -6.05 1.69 0.07
CA LYS A 29 -7.37 1.72 -0.57
C LYS A 29 -7.27 1.72 -2.09
N SER A 30 -6.38 2.53 -2.64
CA SER A 30 -6.17 2.58 -4.10
C SER A 30 -5.66 1.26 -4.66
N LEU A 31 -4.76 0.57 -3.95
CA LEU A 31 -4.27 -0.76 -4.33
C LEU A 31 -5.35 -1.83 -4.20
N GLU A 32 -6.21 -1.73 -3.17
CA GLU A 32 -7.36 -2.62 -2.96
C GLU A 32 -8.39 -2.46 -4.09
N ASP A 33 -8.77 -1.22 -4.40
CA ASP A 33 -9.75 -0.91 -5.45
C ASP A 33 -9.29 -1.40 -6.84
N ARG A 34 -7.96 -1.41 -7.08
CA ARG A 34 -7.35 -1.99 -8.28
C ARG A 34 -7.06 -3.49 -8.17
N LYS A 35 -7.26 -4.10 -6.99
CA LYS A 35 -6.91 -5.49 -6.64
C LYS A 35 -5.43 -5.84 -6.85
N GLU A 36 -4.57 -4.86 -6.64
CA GLU A 36 -3.12 -4.96 -6.85
C GLU A 36 -2.32 -5.13 -5.55
N ILE A 37 -2.97 -5.35 -4.40
CA ILE A 37 -2.28 -5.49 -3.11
C ILE A 37 -1.20 -6.57 -3.16
N ASN A 38 -1.48 -7.69 -3.82
CA ASN A 38 -0.58 -8.85 -3.92
C ASN A 38 0.39 -8.76 -5.10
N SER A 39 0.27 -7.74 -5.96
CA SER A 39 1.23 -7.50 -7.05
C SER A 39 2.61 -7.10 -6.50
N PHE A 40 3.64 -7.17 -7.34
CA PHE A 40 4.99 -6.78 -6.95
C PHE A 40 5.05 -5.32 -6.47
N HIS A 41 4.48 -4.38 -7.24
CA HIS A 41 4.43 -2.96 -6.86
C HIS A 41 3.54 -2.71 -5.65
N GLY A 42 2.42 -3.44 -5.51
CA GLY A 42 1.51 -3.32 -4.35
C GLY A 42 2.19 -3.71 -3.06
N ARG A 43 2.83 -4.89 -3.00
CA ARG A 43 3.55 -5.35 -1.82
C ARG A 43 4.71 -4.43 -1.43
N ASN A 44 5.50 -3.96 -2.42
CA ASN A 44 6.58 -3.01 -2.15
C ASN A 44 6.03 -1.67 -1.63
N SER A 45 4.91 -1.16 -2.17
CA SER A 45 4.25 0.04 -1.65
C SER A 45 3.86 -0.12 -0.19
N ILE A 46 3.22 -1.24 0.17
CA ILE A 46 2.80 -1.53 1.55
C ILE A 46 4.02 -1.67 2.48
N LEU A 47 5.08 -2.36 2.05
CA LEU A 47 6.30 -2.49 2.85
C LEU A 47 6.96 -1.13 3.14
N ILE A 48 7.01 -0.24 2.13
CA ILE A 48 7.53 1.13 2.30
C ILE A 48 6.67 1.90 3.30
N LEU A 49 5.34 1.80 3.20
CA LEU A 49 4.41 2.46 4.12
C LEU A 49 4.59 1.98 5.56
N ILE A 50 4.66 0.68 5.79
CA ILE A 50 4.90 0.11 7.12
C ILE A 50 6.22 0.63 7.70
N PHE A 51 7.28 0.68 6.87
CA PHE A 51 8.56 1.23 7.30
C PHE A 51 8.47 2.72 7.64
N GLN A 52 7.73 3.51 6.85
CA GLN A 52 7.48 4.92 7.13
C GLN A 52 6.70 5.10 8.44
N ASP A 53 5.69 4.28 8.71
CA ASP A 53 4.90 4.33 9.94
C ASP A 53 5.76 4.01 11.18
N ILE A 54 6.62 2.99 11.11
CA ILE A 54 7.59 2.70 12.17
C ILE A 54 8.52 3.89 12.41
N LEU A 55 9.03 4.50 11.33
CA LEU A 55 9.90 5.68 11.43
C LEU A 55 9.16 6.90 12.03
N ALA A 56 7.89 7.09 11.66
CA ALA A 56 7.04 8.15 12.23
C ALA A 56 6.86 7.98 13.75
N LEU A 57 6.67 6.73 14.21
CA LEU A 57 6.60 6.43 15.64
C LEU A 57 7.91 6.72 16.37
N PHE A 58 9.06 6.41 15.78
CA PHE A 58 10.36 6.78 16.34
C PHE A 58 10.53 8.30 16.44
N LEU A 59 10.07 9.05 15.44
CA LEU A 59 10.10 10.51 15.49
C LEU A 59 9.18 11.07 16.57
N LEU A 60 7.97 10.51 16.74
CA LEU A 60 7.09 10.90 17.84
C LEU A 60 7.72 10.61 19.21
N LEU A 61 8.41 9.49 19.38
CA LEU A 61 9.12 9.18 20.62
C LEU A 61 10.29 10.16 20.86
N TYR A 62 10.98 10.56 19.80
CA TYR A 62 12.09 11.52 19.91
C TYR A 62 11.61 12.93 20.27
N THR A 63 10.45 13.36 19.72
CA THR A 63 9.88 14.69 19.99
C THR A 63 9.16 14.76 21.34
N ASN A 64 8.67 13.63 21.84
CA ASN A 64 8.13 13.55 23.20
C ASN A 64 9.31 13.45 24.19
N GLU A 65 9.45 14.40 25.09
CA GLU A 65 10.28 14.23 26.30
C GLU A 65 9.66 13.14 27.19
N THR A 66 9.71 11.88 26.71
CA THR A 66 9.21 10.75 27.48
C THR A 66 10.20 10.50 28.62
N ASN A 67 9.81 10.85 29.83
CA ASN A 67 10.45 10.32 31.03
C ASN A 67 10.23 8.82 31.05
N LEU A 68 11.12 8.07 30.41
CA LEU A 68 11.13 6.60 30.47
C LEU A 68 11.18 6.21 31.94
N SER A 69 10.03 5.89 32.50
CA SER A 69 9.90 5.43 33.88
C SER A 69 10.33 3.97 33.95
N PHE A 70 10.82 3.54 35.09
CA PHE A 70 11.06 2.12 35.39
C PHE A 70 9.83 1.25 35.07
N TYR A 71 8.62 1.83 35.16
CA TYR A 71 7.34 1.17 34.80
C TYR A 71 7.20 0.88 33.30
N THR A 72 7.96 1.53 32.42
CA THR A 72 7.97 1.22 30.97
C THR A 72 8.47 -0.20 30.70
N LEU A 73 9.32 -0.76 31.61
CA LEU A 73 9.76 -2.15 31.53
C LEU A 73 8.58 -3.15 31.69
N LEU A 74 7.46 -2.75 32.32
CA LEU A 74 6.27 -3.60 32.40
C LEU A 74 5.66 -3.89 31.03
N LEU A 75 5.90 -3.07 30.02
CA LEU A 75 5.44 -3.30 28.64
C LEU A 75 6.10 -4.53 28.00
N LEU A 76 7.26 -4.98 28.48
CA LEU A 76 7.86 -6.25 28.06
C LEU A 76 6.99 -7.47 28.43
N PHE A 77 6.05 -7.31 29.34
CA PHE A 77 5.10 -8.35 29.73
C PHE A 77 3.80 -8.34 28.90
N THR A 78 3.60 -7.37 28.00
CA THR A 78 2.40 -7.35 27.13
C THR A 78 2.23 -8.64 26.32
N PRO A 79 3.29 -9.35 25.84
CA PRO A 79 3.12 -10.67 25.21
C PRO A 79 2.43 -11.71 26.06
N LEU A 80 2.54 -11.62 27.39
CA LEU A 80 1.84 -12.53 28.32
C LEU A 80 0.32 -12.33 28.31
N CYS A 81 -0.18 -11.19 27.88
CA CYS A 81 -1.62 -10.92 27.75
C CYS A 81 -2.22 -11.58 26.49
N ILE A 82 -1.40 -11.92 25.47
CA ILE A 82 -1.88 -12.47 24.19
C ILE A 82 -2.72 -13.74 24.37
N PRO A 83 -2.30 -14.78 25.13
CA PRO A 83 -3.10 -15.97 25.28
C PRO A 83 -4.46 -15.68 25.94
N ILE A 84 -4.52 -14.72 26.87
CA ILE A 84 -5.78 -14.32 27.52
C ILE A 84 -6.68 -13.63 26.49
N VAL A 85 -6.14 -12.67 25.73
CA VAL A 85 -6.85 -11.95 24.67
C VAL A 85 -7.38 -12.94 23.62
N LYS A 86 -6.53 -13.89 23.21
CA LYS A 86 -6.90 -14.95 22.26
C LYS A 86 -8.06 -15.78 22.75
N ILE A 87 -8.04 -16.26 24.03
CA ILE A 87 -9.12 -17.04 24.63
C ILE A 87 -10.42 -16.23 24.69
N VAL A 88 -10.34 -14.93 25.02
CA VAL A 88 -11.52 -14.06 25.08
C VAL A 88 -12.12 -13.90 23.68
N LEU A 89 -11.31 -13.60 22.69
CA LEU A 89 -11.77 -13.41 21.30
C LEU A 89 -12.28 -14.72 20.68
N GLU A 90 -11.67 -15.87 20.99
CA GLU A 90 -12.14 -17.18 20.54
C GLU A 90 -13.49 -17.55 21.14
N LYS A 91 -13.76 -17.23 22.44
CA LYS A 91 -15.07 -17.45 23.06
C LYS A 91 -16.19 -16.59 22.45
N LEU A 92 -15.82 -15.43 21.85
CA LEU A 92 -16.78 -14.52 21.22
C LEU A 92 -16.97 -14.84 19.72
N GLN A 93 -16.43 -15.95 19.22
CA GLN A 93 -16.46 -16.32 17.78
C GLN A 93 -17.87 -16.39 17.18
N SER A 94 -18.90 -16.70 18.01
CA SER A 94 -20.31 -16.75 17.58
C SER A 94 -20.95 -15.36 17.45
N ASN A 95 -20.35 -14.31 18.01
CA ASN A 95 -20.90 -12.95 18.05
C ASN A 95 -19.89 -11.96 17.46
N GLU A 96 -19.97 -11.76 16.15
CA GLU A 96 -19.01 -10.92 15.41
C GLU A 96 -18.99 -9.46 15.88
N GLU A 97 -20.12 -8.90 16.29
CA GLU A 97 -20.21 -7.54 16.81
C GLU A 97 -19.48 -7.37 18.16
N LEU A 98 -19.68 -8.34 19.07
CA LEU A 98 -18.98 -8.35 20.36
C LEU A 98 -17.47 -8.58 20.17
N GLN A 99 -17.10 -9.38 19.19
CA GLN A 99 -15.70 -9.62 18.86
C GLN A 99 -15.02 -8.36 18.33
N LEU A 100 -15.70 -7.61 17.44
CA LEU A 100 -15.23 -6.29 16.95
C LEU A 100 -15.09 -5.30 18.12
N LEU A 101 -16.14 -5.14 18.90
CA LEU A 101 -16.14 -4.21 20.05
C LEU A 101 -15.02 -4.54 21.04
N THR A 102 -14.87 -5.83 21.37
CA THR A 102 -13.81 -6.28 22.29
C THR A 102 -12.43 -5.99 21.73
N SER A 103 -12.23 -6.18 20.43
CA SER A 103 -10.93 -5.89 19.77
C SER A 103 -10.59 -4.40 19.76
N VAL A 104 -11.59 -3.56 19.51
CA VAL A 104 -11.43 -2.10 19.59
C VAL A 104 -11.09 -1.68 21.03
N ILE A 105 -11.80 -2.23 22.03
CA ILE A 105 -11.51 -1.95 23.45
C ILE A 105 -10.09 -2.41 23.81
N ILE A 106 -9.68 -3.59 23.38
CA ILE A 106 -8.32 -4.11 23.61
C ILE A 106 -7.30 -3.19 22.96
N GLY A 107 -7.49 -2.80 21.70
CA GLY A 107 -6.60 -1.89 20.98
C GLY A 107 -6.47 -0.52 21.65
N LEU A 108 -7.60 0.09 22.04
CA LEU A 108 -7.61 1.40 22.69
C LEU A 108 -7.13 1.35 24.14
N PHE A 109 -7.52 0.32 24.92
CA PHE A 109 -7.19 0.25 26.34
C PHE A 109 -5.80 -0.35 26.58
N LEU A 110 -5.52 -1.54 26.05
CA LEU A 110 -4.21 -2.19 26.21
C LEU A 110 -3.14 -1.59 25.29
N GLY A 111 -3.50 -1.25 24.06
CA GLY A 111 -2.58 -0.60 23.13
C GLY A 111 -2.42 0.88 23.39
N GLY A 112 -3.51 1.66 23.44
CA GLY A 112 -3.47 3.10 23.61
C GLY A 112 -3.17 3.50 25.06
N TYR A 113 -4.20 3.46 25.91
CA TYR A 113 -4.18 4.03 27.26
C TYR A 113 -3.09 3.45 28.18
N LEU A 114 -2.85 2.14 28.13
CA LEU A 114 -1.83 1.52 28.99
C LEU A 114 -0.42 1.99 28.61
N PHE A 115 -0.14 2.09 27.33
CA PHE A 115 1.16 2.56 26.84
C PHE A 115 1.39 4.02 27.19
N GLU A 116 0.39 4.90 27.05
CA GLU A 116 0.47 6.30 27.48
C GLU A 116 0.75 6.43 28.97
N LYS A 117 0.06 5.66 29.81
CA LYS A 117 0.28 5.62 31.24
C LYS A 117 1.68 5.16 31.63
N LEU A 118 2.30 4.33 30.83
CA LEU A 118 3.65 3.80 31.05
C LEU A 118 4.75 4.61 30.36
N GLY A 119 4.41 5.77 29.75
CA GLY A 119 5.35 6.73 29.20
C GLY A 119 5.74 6.51 27.74
N LEU A 120 4.99 5.70 27.01
CA LEU A 120 5.13 5.54 25.56
C LEU A 120 3.91 6.10 24.82
N SER A 121 4.02 6.28 23.51
CA SER A 121 2.86 6.75 22.73
C SER A 121 1.79 5.66 22.56
N GLY A 122 0.52 6.06 22.62
CA GLY A 122 -0.60 5.15 22.44
C GLY A 122 -0.63 4.52 21.04
N GLU A 123 -0.13 5.23 20.03
CA GLU A 123 -0.02 4.76 18.65
C GLU A 123 0.94 3.57 18.55
N LEU A 124 2.11 3.66 19.21
CA LEU A 124 3.07 2.57 19.30
C LEU A 124 2.44 1.33 19.97
N GLY A 125 1.71 1.57 21.06
CA GLY A 125 1.02 0.49 21.77
C GLY A 125 -0.05 -0.19 20.92
N ALA A 126 -0.86 0.58 20.19
CA ALA A 126 -1.85 0.06 19.27
C ALA A 126 -1.24 -0.77 18.14
N LEU A 127 -0.11 -0.31 17.57
CA LEU A 127 0.63 -1.05 16.54
C LEU A 127 1.16 -2.39 17.09
N ILE A 128 1.81 -2.36 18.25
CA ILE A 128 2.34 -3.57 18.90
C ILE A 128 1.20 -4.57 19.18
N MET A 129 0.07 -4.11 19.72
CA MET A 129 -1.09 -4.96 19.96
C MET A 129 -1.66 -5.53 18.66
N GLY A 130 -1.73 -4.74 17.59
CA GLY A 130 -2.15 -5.19 16.26
C GLY A 130 -1.24 -6.30 15.71
N MET A 131 0.08 -6.12 15.76
CA MET A 131 1.05 -7.15 15.36
C MET A 131 0.91 -8.44 16.17
N MET A 132 0.66 -8.32 17.48
CA MET A 132 0.47 -9.47 18.37
C MET A 132 -0.81 -10.24 18.07
N LEU A 133 -1.87 -9.55 17.66
CA LEU A 133 -3.16 -10.14 17.31
C LEU A 133 -3.19 -10.71 15.87
N SER A 134 -2.25 -10.35 15.01
CA SER A 134 -2.22 -10.80 13.60
C SER A 134 -2.15 -12.33 13.43
N ASN A 135 -1.60 -13.04 14.39
CA ASN A 135 -1.46 -14.50 14.36
C ASN A 135 -2.74 -15.28 14.82
N ILE A 136 -3.86 -14.59 15.06
CA ILE A 136 -5.11 -15.23 15.45
C ILE A 136 -5.86 -15.69 14.19
N LYS A 137 -6.43 -16.91 14.19
CA LYS A 137 -7.09 -17.55 13.02
C LYS A 137 -8.17 -16.73 12.31
N PHE A 138 -8.73 -15.72 12.97
CA PHE A 138 -9.78 -14.83 12.42
C PHE A 138 -9.34 -13.35 12.35
N ALA A 139 -8.02 -13.10 12.47
CA ALA A 139 -7.46 -11.74 12.44
C ALA A 139 -7.84 -11.00 11.17
N ASP A 140 -7.84 -11.66 10.01
CA ASP A 140 -8.18 -11.05 8.71
C ASP A 140 -9.61 -10.53 8.70
N ARG A 141 -10.59 -11.34 9.13
CA ARG A 141 -12.00 -10.92 9.21
C ARG A 141 -12.22 -9.77 10.19
N LEU A 142 -11.46 -9.78 11.29
CA LEU A 142 -11.51 -8.72 12.29
C LEU A 142 -10.89 -7.44 11.74
N GLY A 143 -9.78 -7.57 11.02
CA GLY A 143 -9.11 -6.48 10.32
C GLY A 143 -10.03 -5.78 9.34
N GLU A 144 -10.75 -6.51 8.48
CA GLU A 144 -11.72 -5.95 7.53
C GLU A 144 -12.81 -5.10 8.20
N LYS A 145 -13.32 -5.54 9.35
CA LYS A 145 -14.33 -4.78 10.10
C LYS A 145 -13.76 -3.54 10.79
N ILE A 146 -12.57 -3.65 11.37
CA ILE A 146 -11.87 -2.51 11.98
C ILE A 146 -11.52 -1.48 10.91
N TRP A 147 -11.24 -1.93 9.68
CA TRP A 147 -10.95 -1.06 8.54
C TRP A 147 -12.09 -0.10 8.24
N SER A 148 -13.34 -0.60 8.20
CA SER A 148 -14.51 0.25 7.96
C SER A 148 -14.72 1.28 9.09
N LEU A 149 -14.49 0.88 10.35
CA LEU A 149 -14.55 1.79 11.49
C LEU A 149 -13.46 2.88 11.40
N ARG A 150 -12.25 2.51 10.99
CA ARG A 150 -11.15 3.45 10.77
C ARG A 150 -11.50 4.53 9.76
N GLU A 151 -12.14 4.18 8.64
CA GLU A 151 -12.55 5.14 7.62
C GLU A 151 -13.50 6.20 8.20
N ILE A 152 -14.50 5.79 8.99
CA ILE A 152 -15.45 6.72 9.64
C ILE A 152 -14.73 7.64 10.62
N LEU A 153 -13.86 7.09 11.46
CA LEU A 153 -13.09 7.88 12.44
C LEU A 153 -12.12 8.85 11.75
N LEU A 154 -11.52 8.45 10.64
CA LEU A 154 -10.63 9.30 9.84
C LEU A 154 -11.40 10.50 9.24
N VAL A 155 -12.58 10.27 8.67
CA VAL A 155 -13.44 11.35 8.17
C VAL A 155 -13.81 12.30 9.30
N ALA A 156 -14.23 11.78 10.46
CA ALA A 156 -14.54 12.60 11.64
C ALA A 156 -13.34 13.43 12.11
N PHE A 157 -12.13 12.86 12.09
CA PHE A 157 -10.89 13.56 12.42
C PHE A 157 -10.61 14.73 11.48
N PHE A 158 -10.67 14.51 10.16
CA PHE A 158 -10.46 15.59 9.18
C PHE A 158 -11.52 16.68 9.25
N VAL A 159 -12.79 16.31 9.44
CA VAL A 159 -13.87 17.29 9.63
C VAL A 159 -13.63 18.12 10.90
N SER A 160 -13.27 17.48 12.01
CA SER A 160 -12.94 18.15 13.27
C SER A 160 -11.79 19.15 13.12
N LEU A 161 -10.72 18.78 12.41
CA LEU A 161 -9.61 19.67 12.13
C LEU A 161 -10.05 20.80 11.19
N GLY A 162 -10.80 20.48 10.14
CA GLY A 162 -11.28 21.46 9.16
C GLY A 162 -12.18 22.55 9.76
N MET A 163 -13.04 22.19 10.72
CA MET A 163 -13.90 23.15 11.41
C MET A 163 -13.15 24.18 12.26
N LYS A 164 -11.92 23.86 12.69
CA LYS A 164 -11.07 24.78 13.47
C LYS A 164 -10.27 25.74 12.60
N LEU A 165 -10.30 25.61 11.28
CA LEU A 165 -9.48 26.38 10.36
C LEU A 165 -10.14 27.70 9.97
N ASN A 166 -9.41 28.78 10.14
CA ASN A 166 -9.72 30.07 9.55
C ASN A 166 -8.95 30.21 8.24
N LEU A 167 -9.61 29.90 7.13
CA LEU A 167 -8.99 29.95 5.79
C LEU A 167 -8.86 31.42 5.34
N ASN A 168 -7.64 31.82 5.01
CA ASN A 168 -7.34 33.10 4.36
C ASN A 168 -6.55 32.87 3.07
N GLN A 169 -6.42 33.91 2.26
CA GLN A 169 -5.72 33.83 0.96
C GLN A 169 -4.25 33.36 1.11
N GLU A 170 -3.59 33.75 2.18
CA GLU A 170 -2.20 33.40 2.45
C GLU A 170 -2.05 31.90 2.77
N ILE A 171 -2.99 31.32 3.54
CA ILE A 171 -3.00 29.89 3.85
C ILE A 171 -3.21 29.09 2.57
N ILE A 172 -4.15 29.51 1.72
CA ILE A 172 -4.43 28.82 0.44
C ILE A 172 -3.20 28.84 -0.48
N LEU A 173 -2.54 30.00 -0.60
CA LEU A 173 -1.36 30.14 -1.43
C LEU A 173 -0.20 29.27 -0.93
N ASN A 174 0.07 29.28 0.38
CA ASN A 174 1.12 28.45 0.98
C ASN A 174 0.83 26.96 0.88
N SER A 175 -0.43 26.54 1.00
CA SER A 175 -0.85 25.17 0.76
C SER A 175 -0.60 24.74 -0.68
N PHE A 176 -0.86 25.62 -1.65
CA PHE A 176 -0.58 25.35 -3.05
C PHE A 176 0.92 25.07 -3.30
N PHE A 177 1.81 25.81 -2.63
CA PHE A 177 3.25 25.52 -2.74
C PHE A 177 3.62 24.16 -2.15
N LEU A 178 3.00 23.73 -1.04
CA LEU A 178 3.22 22.38 -0.51
C LEU A 178 2.71 21.31 -1.48
N ILE A 179 1.58 21.56 -2.16
CA ILE A 179 1.08 20.64 -3.20
C ILE A 179 2.08 20.52 -4.36
N LEU A 180 2.74 21.61 -4.74
CA LEU A 180 3.77 21.56 -5.78
C LEU A 180 4.96 20.65 -5.38
N LEU A 181 5.28 20.54 -4.09
CA LEU A 181 6.32 19.63 -3.59
C LEU A 181 5.98 18.14 -3.80
N LEU A 182 4.70 17.79 -4.00
CA LEU A 182 4.33 16.41 -4.37
C LEU A 182 4.99 15.95 -5.67
N VAL A 183 5.21 16.86 -6.62
CA VAL A 183 5.93 16.56 -7.86
C VAL A 183 7.39 16.18 -7.55
N ILE A 184 8.03 16.91 -6.66
CA ILE A 184 9.40 16.62 -6.22
C ILE A 184 9.45 15.29 -5.48
N LYS A 185 8.48 15.02 -4.59
CA LYS A 185 8.34 13.74 -3.89
C LYS A 185 8.20 12.58 -4.86
N PHE A 186 7.30 12.71 -5.85
CA PHE A 186 7.11 11.71 -6.90
C PHE A 186 8.42 11.44 -7.66
N LEU A 187 9.08 12.49 -8.16
CA LEU A 187 10.33 12.36 -8.92
C LEU A 187 11.42 11.70 -8.07
N THR A 188 11.56 12.12 -6.82
CA THR A 188 12.57 11.55 -5.90
C THR A 188 12.34 10.06 -5.68
N LEU A 189 11.09 9.65 -5.40
CA LEU A 189 10.74 8.23 -5.23
C LEU A 189 10.96 7.45 -6.53
N PHE A 190 10.49 7.97 -7.66
CA PHE A 190 10.64 7.31 -8.95
C PHE A 190 12.12 7.03 -9.28
N PHE A 191 12.97 8.05 -9.19
CA PHE A 191 14.40 7.88 -9.50
C PHE A 191 15.12 7.03 -8.46
N LEU A 192 14.72 7.09 -7.18
CA LEU A 192 15.26 6.21 -6.14
C LEU A 192 14.96 4.74 -6.45
N LEU A 193 13.73 4.41 -6.83
CA LEU A 193 13.33 3.04 -7.18
C LEU A 193 14.03 2.55 -8.44
N ILE A 194 14.18 3.39 -9.46
CA ILE A 194 15.01 3.09 -10.64
C ILE A 194 16.48 2.84 -10.24
N PHE A 195 16.99 3.61 -9.27
CA PHE A 195 18.34 3.40 -8.73
C PHE A 195 18.51 2.02 -8.11
N PHE A 196 17.47 1.50 -7.45
CA PHE A 196 17.43 0.13 -6.93
C PHE A 196 17.08 -0.94 -7.98
N ASN A 197 17.19 -0.61 -9.26
CA ASN A 197 16.96 -1.51 -10.40
C ASN A 197 15.52 -2.01 -10.54
N LEU A 198 14.53 -1.28 -10.01
CA LEU A 198 13.14 -1.54 -10.34
C LEU A 198 12.85 -1.01 -11.76
N ARG A 199 11.89 -1.63 -12.43
CA ARG A 199 11.45 -1.22 -13.76
C ARG A 199 10.67 0.10 -13.68
N ALA A 200 10.67 0.82 -14.80
CA ALA A 200 9.96 2.09 -14.89
C ALA A 200 8.47 1.97 -14.54
N TYR A 201 7.82 0.87 -14.94
CA TYR A 201 6.43 0.60 -14.61
C TYR A 201 6.21 0.49 -13.10
N SER A 202 6.90 -0.43 -12.44
CA SER A 202 6.75 -0.63 -10.97
C SER A 202 7.16 0.61 -10.20
N SER A 203 8.26 1.28 -10.60
CA SER A 203 8.70 2.52 -9.97
C SER A 203 7.67 3.63 -10.07
N PHE A 204 7.00 3.75 -11.23
CA PHE A 204 5.94 4.73 -11.46
C PHE A 204 4.71 4.44 -10.60
N LEU A 205 4.21 3.19 -10.61
CA LEU A 205 3.04 2.80 -9.82
C LEU A 205 3.27 2.97 -8.31
N ILE A 206 4.44 2.55 -7.80
CA ILE A 206 4.80 2.75 -6.40
C ILE A 206 4.84 4.24 -6.07
N SER A 207 5.49 5.05 -6.91
CA SER A 207 5.64 6.49 -6.66
C SER A 207 4.30 7.23 -6.67
N ILE A 208 3.37 6.86 -7.55
CA ILE A 208 2.00 7.41 -7.56
C ILE A 208 1.20 6.94 -6.34
N SER A 209 1.33 5.66 -5.96
CA SER A 209 0.64 5.14 -4.77
C SER A 209 1.10 5.87 -3.50
N LEU A 210 2.36 6.27 -3.43
CA LEU A 210 2.97 6.95 -2.29
C LEU A 210 3.01 8.48 -2.41
N ILE A 211 2.34 9.08 -3.39
CA ILE A 211 2.45 10.52 -3.67
C ILE A 211 1.83 11.40 -2.58
N THR A 212 0.80 10.92 -1.89
CA THR A 212 0.05 11.70 -0.88
C THR A 212 0.88 11.98 0.37
N TYR A 213 0.54 13.04 1.07
CA TYR A 213 1.04 13.27 2.43
C TYR A 213 0.40 12.31 3.41
N SER A 214 1.05 12.08 4.55
CA SER A 214 0.55 11.17 5.59
C SER A 214 -0.32 11.91 6.61
N GLU A 215 -1.33 11.23 7.13
CA GLU A 215 -2.10 11.66 8.29
C GLU A 215 -1.24 11.79 9.56
N PHE A 216 -0.14 11.03 9.66
CA PHE A 216 0.82 11.17 10.76
C PHE A 216 1.45 12.56 10.82
N SER A 217 1.63 13.23 9.68
CA SER A 217 2.12 14.61 9.66
C SER A 217 1.17 15.57 10.39
N LEU A 218 -0.14 15.30 10.37
CA LEU A 218 -1.13 16.11 11.09
C LEU A 218 -1.15 15.79 12.60
N ILE A 219 -0.95 14.53 12.98
CA ILE A 219 -0.85 14.13 14.39
C ILE A 219 0.34 14.87 15.03
N VAL A 220 1.51 14.81 14.42
CA VAL A 220 2.70 15.53 14.89
C VAL A 220 2.47 17.04 14.89
N ALA A 221 1.88 17.59 13.83
CA ALA A 221 1.59 19.02 13.75
C ALA A 221 0.61 19.49 14.84
N THR A 222 -0.43 18.71 15.11
CA THR A 222 -1.39 19.03 16.19
C THR A 222 -0.70 19.02 17.56
N TYR A 223 0.12 17.99 17.82
CA TYR A 223 0.91 17.91 19.04
C TYR A 223 1.84 19.15 19.22
N TRP A 224 2.53 19.56 18.15
CA TRP A 224 3.40 20.74 18.20
C TRP A 224 2.63 22.05 18.33
N TYR A 225 1.41 22.10 17.78
CA TYR A 225 0.51 23.23 18.00
C TYR A 225 0.11 23.33 19.48
N ASP A 226 -0.22 22.22 20.13
CA ASP A 226 -0.57 22.18 21.55
C ASP A 226 0.61 22.55 22.46
N LEU A 227 1.84 22.27 22.03
CA LEU A 227 3.08 22.72 22.69
C LEU A 227 3.49 24.16 22.34
N ASN A 228 2.73 24.89 21.52
CA ASN A 228 3.06 26.23 21.01
C ASN A 228 4.37 26.29 20.22
N ILE A 229 4.81 25.20 19.62
CA ILE A 229 6.01 25.15 18.74
C ILE A 229 5.65 25.71 17.35
N ILE A 230 4.44 25.44 16.87
CA ILE A 230 3.92 25.96 15.59
C ILE A 230 2.64 26.76 15.79
N ASP A 231 2.43 27.74 14.91
CA ASP A 231 1.24 28.57 14.92
C ASP A 231 0.03 27.86 14.29
N GLN A 232 -1.17 28.32 14.65
CA GLN A 232 -2.42 27.87 14.02
C GLN A 232 -2.41 28.00 12.48
N LYS A 233 -1.70 28.99 11.96
CA LYS A 233 -1.54 29.22 10.52
C LYS A 233 -0.78 28.06 9.84
N ILE A 234 0.32 27.58 10.46
CA ILE A 234 1.11 26.47 9.95
C ILE A 234 0.28 25.19 9.98
N LEU A 235 -0.42 24.94 11.09
CA LEU A 235 -1.34 23.80 11.20
C LEU A 235 -2.40 23.84 10.10
N ALA A 236 -3.00 25.00 9.84
CA ALA A 236 -4.00 25.19 8.79
C ALA A 236 -3.45 24.88 7.39
N ILE A 237 -2.22 25.35 7.09
CA ILE A 237 -1.54 25.06 5.82
C ILE A 237 -1.31 23.54 5.65
N LEU A 238 -0.85 22.86 6.70
CA LEU A 238 -0.61 21.41 6.66
C LEU A 238 -1.92 20.63 6.46
N VAL A 239 -2.95 20.94 7.24
CA VAL A 239 -4.26 20.25 7.11
C VAL A 239 -4.82 20.41 5.70
N LEU A 240 -4.84 21.66 5.17
CA LEU A 240 -5.34 21.90 3.81
C LEU A 240 -4.50 21.17 2.75
N SER A 241 -3.18 21.17 2.90
CA SER A 241 -2.28 20.49 1.96
C SER A 241 -2.47 18.97 1.96
N VAL A 242 -2.64 18.36 3.13
CA VAL A 242 -2.91 16.91 3.25
C VAL A 242 -4.24 16.57 2.61
N CYS A 243 -5.32 17.31 2.92
CA CYS A 243 -6.64 17.07 2.32
C CYS A 243 -6.61 17.17 0.79
N ILE A 244 -5.98 18.22 0.25
CA ILE A 244 -5.85 18.36 -1.21
C ILE A 244 -4.99 17.25 -1.81
N SER A 245 -3.91 16.84 -1.12
CA SER A 245 -3.05 15.74 -1.59
C SER A 245 -3.82 14.42 -1.70
N PHE A 246 -4.79 14.16 -0.82
CA PHE A 246 -5.65 12.98 -0.86
C PHE A 246 -6.54 12.97 -2.10
N ILE A 247 -7.13 14.13 -2.43
CA ILE A 247 -7.95 14.27 -3.64
C ILE A 247 -7.10 14.01 -4.89
N ILE A 248 -5.94 14.66 -4.98
CA ILE A 248 -5.02 14.51 -6.11
C ILE A 248 -4.53 13.05 -6.21
N GLY A 249 -4.09 12.47 -5.09
CA GLY A 249 -3.60 11.11 -5.04
C GLY A 249 -4.65 10.08 -5.43
N SER A 250 -5.89 10.24 -4.98
CA SER A 250 -7.01 9.36 -5.36
C SER A 250 -7.26 9.38 -6.86
N VAL A 251 -7.29 10.58 -7.47
CA VAL A 251 -7.48 10.73 -8.92
C VAL A 251 -6.31 10.13 -9.71
N LEU A 252 -5.06 10.44 -9.31
CA LEU A 252 -3.87 9.91 -9.99
C LEU A 252 -3.79 8.38 -9.90
N ASN A 253 -4.10 7.82 -8.74
CA ASN A 253 -4.12 6.38 -8.55
C ASN A 253 -5.21 5.69 -9.38
N LYS A 254 -6.37 6.31 -9.55
CA LYS A 254 -7.45 5.76 -10.36
C LYS A 254 -7.04 5.59 -11.83
N TYR A 255 -6.25 6.51 -12.37
CA TYR A 255 -5.85 6.53 -13.78
C TYR A 255 -4.36 6.20 -13.98
N VAL A 256 -3.73 5.54 -13.00
CA VAL A 256 -2.26 5.34 -12.99
C VAL A 256 -1.77 4.54 -14.20
N HIS A 257 -2.50 3.51 -14.63
CA HIS A 257 -2.12 2.69 -15.79
C HIS A 257 -2.21 3.47 -17.10
N GLU A 258 -3.28 4.23 -17.30
CA GLU A 258 -3.47 5.06 -18.48
C GLU A 258 -2.39 6.16 -18.57
N ILE A 259 -2.09 6.79 -17.43
CA ILE A 259 -1.03 7.80 -17.34
C ILE A 259 0.33 7.17 -17.66
N PHE A 260 0.61 5.97 -17.13
CA PHE A 260 1.86 5.27 -17.43
C PHE A 260 1.99 5.00 -18.93
N VAL A 261 0.96 4.44 -19.57
CA VAL A 261 0.98 4.14 -21.02
C VAL A 261 1.25 5.39 -21.85
N TYR A 262 0.66 6.52 -21.47
CA TYR A 262 0.93 7.79 -22.16
C TYR A 262 2.39 8.24 -22.02
N LEU A 263 2.99 8.02 -20.85
CA LEU A 263 4.37 8.42 -20.52
C LEU A 263 5.40 7.31 -20.77
N GLU A 264 4.99 6.10 -21.15
CA GLU A 264 5.81 4.89 -21.22
C GLU A 264 7.11 5.12 -22.01
N ASN A 265 7.01 5.67 -23.24
CA ASN A 265 8.16 5.91 -24.11
C ASN A 265 9.20 6.86 -23.49
N PHE A 266 8.78 7.73 -22.59
CA PHE A 266 9.66 8.66 -21.88
C PHE A 266 10.26 8.01 -20.62
N LEU A 267 9.46 7.32 -19.84
CA LEU A 267 9.85 6.74 -18.55
C LEU A 267 10.80 5.55 -18.71
N ILE A 268 10.60 4.71 -19.74
CA ILE A 268 11.49 3.56 -20.02
C ILE A 268 12.94 4.01 -20.32
N LYS A 269 13.15 5.22 -20.81
CA LYS A 269 14.52 5.73 -21.06
C LYS A 269 15.39 5.82 -19.81
N PHE A 270 14.77 5.90 -18.64
CA PHE A 270 15.48 5.94 -17.35
C PHE A 270 15.69 4.54 -16.76
N GLU A 271 15.11 3.51 -17.37
CA GLU A 271 15.23 2.12 -16.92
C GLU A 271 16.67 1.62 -17.07
N ARG A 272 17.17 0.90 -16.07
CA ARG A 272 18.50 0.32 -16.11
C ARG A 272 18.48 -1.02 -16.83
N GLU A 273 19.62 -1.43 -17.40
CA GLU A 273 19.75 -2.74 -18.07
C GLU A 273 19.56 -3.93 -17.11
N LYS A 274 20.00 -3.78 -15.85
CA LYS A 274 19.81 -4.79 -14.81
C LYS A 274 18.51 -4.50 -14.07
N HIS A 275 17.63 -5.49 -14.02
CA HIS A 275 16.38 -5.43 -13.27
C HIS A 275 16.44 -6.26 -12.00
N HIS A 276 15.57 -5.93 -11.05
CA HIS A 276 15.37 -6.73 -9.85
C HIS A 276 15.00 -8.17 -10.24
N PRO A 277 15.52 -9.21 -9.55
CA PRO A 277 15.24 -10.60 -9.89
C PRO A 277 13.76 -10.93 -10.05
N ASP A 278 12.92 -10.40 -9.18
CA ASP A 278 11.46 -10.61 -9.20
C ASP A 278 10.72 -9.90 -10.36
N GLU A 279 11.40 -9.00 -11.07
CA GLU A 279 10.85 -8.31 -12.24
C GLU A 279 11.40 -8.83 -13.58
N GLN A 280 12.20 -9.88 -13.54
CA GLN A 280 12.72 -10.49 -14.76
C GLN A 280 11.64 -11.32 -15.46
N PRO A 281 11.43 -11.14 -16.77
CA PRO A 281 10.48 -11.95 -17.50
C PRO A 281 10.95 -13.40 -17.58
N HIS A 282 10.06 -14.32 -17.29
CA HIS A 282 10.28 -15.73 -17.44
C HIS A 282 10.16 -16.16 -18.91
N THR A 283 11.06 -17.04 -19.35
CA THR A 283 10.95 -17.65 -20.67
C THR A 283 9.99 -18.84 -20.61
N PHE A 284 8.95 -18.82 -21.46
CA PHE A 284 7.93 -19.89 -21.45
C PHE A 284 8.31 -21.11 -22.28
N GLY A 285 9.48 -21.09 -22.94
CA GLY A 285 10.02 -22.24 -23.67
C GLY A 285 9.06 -22.80 -24.72
N GLU A 286 8.72 -24.10 -24.60
CA GLU A 286 7.87 -24.81 -25.55
C GLU A 286 6.36 -24.79 -25.24
N ALA A 287 5.89 -23.92 -24.36
CA ALA A 287 4.48 -23.84 -24.04
C ALA A 287 3.64 -23.42 -25.27
N GLU A 288 2.52 -24.10 -25.47
CA GLU A 288 1.57 -23.79 -26.54
C GLU A 288 0.41 -22.95 -26.05
N ILE A 289 0.09 -23.06 -24.76
CA ILE A 289 -0.99 -22.32 -24.10
C ILE A 289 -0.43 -21.61 -22.87
N MET A 290 -0.73 -20.32 -22.73
CA MET A 290 -0.46 -19.53 -21.54
C MET A 290 -1.78 -19.24 -20.83
N ILE A 291 -1.82 -19.47 -19.51
CA ILE A 291 -2.97 -19.15 -18.66
C ILE A 291 -2.54 -18.03 -17.73
N VAL A 292 -3.22 -16.91 -17.82
CA VAL A 292 -3.02 -15.73 -16.98
C VAL A 292 -4.07 -15.71 -15.88
N GLY A 293 -3.62 -15.72 -14.63
CA GLY A 293 -4.44 -15.92 -13.44
C GLY A 293 -4.55 -17.40 -13.07
N MET A 294 -3.82 -17.82 -12.04
CA MET A 294 -3.76 -19.20 -11.54
C MET A 294 -4.66 -19.43 -10.31
N GLY A 295 -5.67 -18.58 -10.14
CA GLY A 295 -6.75 -18.80 -9.18
C GLY A 295 -7.59 -20.05 -9.50
N ARG A 296 -8.75 -20.17 -8.89
CA ARG A 296 -9.61 -21.39 -9.02
C ARG A 296 -9.91 -21.79 -10.46
N ILE A 297 -10.27 -20.82 -11.32
CA ILE A 297 -10.63 -21.11 -12.73
C ILE A 297 -9.37 -21.46 -13.53
N GLY A 298 -8.33 -20.64 -13.43
CA GLY A 298 -7.09 -20.87 -14.19
C GLY A 298 -6.41 -22.17 -13.82
N SER A 299 -6.31 -22.51 -12.54
CA SER A 299 -5.77 -23.80 -12.08
C SER A 299 -6.60 -24.99 -12.59
N SER A 300 -7.93 -24.88 -12.62
CA SER A 300 -8.78 -25.94 -13.17
C SER A 300 -8.54 -26.16 -14.67
N ILE A 301 -8.41 -25.07 -15.44
CA ILE A 301 -8.08 -25.13 -16.87
C ILE A 301 -6.68 -25.72 -17.08
N PHE A 302 -5.70 -25.25 -16.29
CA PHE A 302 -4.32 -25.70 -16.34
C PHE A 302 -4.22 -27.22 -16.17
N ASN A 303 -4.82 -27.76 -15.10
CA ASN A 303 -4.79 -29.18 -14.79
C ASN A 303 -5.43 -30.02 -15.91
N LYS A 304 -6.62 -29.63 -16.40
CA LYS A 304 -7.30 -30.35 -17.49
C LYS A 304 -6.52 -30.36 -18.80
N LEU A 305 -5.81 -29.29 -19.11
CA LEU A 305 -4.99 -29.21 -20.32
C LEU A 305 -3.69 -30.02 -20.16
N THR A 306 -3.10 -30.00 -18.97
CA THR A 306 -1.90 -30.81 -18.65
C THR A 306 -2.22 -32.30 -18.67
N GLU A 307 -3.35 -32.72 -18.13
CA GLU A 307 -3.84 -34.13 -18.22
C GLU A 307 -4.00 -34.59 -19.65
N LYS A 308 -4.31 -33.70 -20.58
CA LYS A 308 -4.40 -34.01 -22.03
C LYS A 308 -3.03 -33.96 -22.73
N GLY A 309 -1.93 -33.81 -22.00
CA GLY A 309 -0.58 -33.76 -22.56
C GLY A 309 -0.23 -32.46 -23.29
N ILE A 310 -1.02 -31.38 -23.14
CA ILE A 310 -0.76 -30.10 -23.76
C ILE A 310 0.30 -29.34 -22.92
N LYS A 311 1.26 -28.75 -23.59
CA LYS A 311 2.29 -27.95 -22.91
C LYS A 311 1.75 -26.58 -22.49
N VAL A 312 1.42 -26.46 -21.24
CA VAL A 312 0.81 -25.26 -20.64
C VAL A 312 1.81 -24.54 -19.74
N VAL A 313 1.72 -23.21 -19.68
CA VAL A 313 2.38 -22.37 -18.66
C VAL A 313 1.33 -21.53 -17.97
N GLY A 314 1.40 -21.45 -16.65
CA GLY A 314 0.60 -20.54 -15.84
C GLY A 314 1.38 -19.27 -15.52
N VAL A 315 0.66 -18.17 -15.37
CA VAL A 315 1.21 -16.88 -14.92
C VAL A 315 0.26 -16.29 -13.89
N ASP A 316 0.80 -15.82 -12.77
CA ASP A 316 0.01 -15.10 -11.76
C ASP A 316 0.80 -13.93 -11.18
N ALA A 317 0.11 -12.84 -10.87
CA ALA A 317 0.67 -11.67 -10.21
C ALA A 317 0.78 -11.84 -8.69
N ASP A 318 0.16 -12.87 -8.14
CA ASP A 318 0.31 -13.26 -6.74
C ASP A 318 1.47 -14.25 -6.58
N THR A 319 2.48 -13.83 -5.83
CA THR A 319 3.68 -14.64 -5.61
C THR A 319 3.38 -15.90 -4.81
N GLU A 320 2.45 -15.84 -3.84
CA GLU A 320 2.09 -17.02 -3.04
C GLU A 320 1.41 -18.07 -3.91
N ILE A 321 0.48 -17.64 -4.77
CA ILE A 321 -0.18 -18.55 -5.72
C ILE A 321 0.86 -19.15 -6.66
N ALA A 322 1.74 -18.32 -7.23
CA ALA A 322 2.78 -18.79 -8.14
C ALA A 322 3.73 -19.79 -7.49
N LEU A 323 4.23 -19.49 -6.28
CA LEU A 323 5.13 -20.37 -5.52
C LEU A 323 4.44 -21.69 -5.10
N ASN A 324 3.20 -21.63 -4.60
CA ASN A 324 2.44 -22.81 -4.22
C ASN A 324 2.24 -23.73 -5.42
N LYS A 325 1.86 -23.18 -6.57
CA LYS A 325 1.68 -23.97 -7.80
C LYS A 325 2.98 -24.55 -8.34
N LEU A 326 4.08 -23.80 -8.19
CA LEU A 326 5.41 -24.30 -8.54
C LEU A 326 5.84 -25.46 -7.64
N SER A 327 5.56 -25.39 -6.33
CA SER A 327 5.85 -26.46 -5.37
C SER A 327 5.01 -27.73 -5.63
N GLU A 328 3.82 -27.58 -6.21
CA GLU A 328 2.99 -28.70 -6.70
C GLU A 328 3.54 -29.35 -7.98
N GLY A 329 4.66 -28.84 -8.53
CA GLY A 329 5.28 -29.32 -9.77
C GLY A 329 4.65 -28.72 -11.04
N ASN A 330 3.78 -27.74 -10.92
CA ASN A 330 3.18 -27.05 -12.04
C ASN A 330 4.15 -26.04 -12.66
N ARG A 331 4.10 -25.87 -13.97
CA ARG A 331 4.90 -24.87 -14.67
C ARG A 331 4.23 -23.50 -14.59
N VAL A 332 4.48 -22.80 -13.52
CA VAL A 332 3.90 -21.48 -13.25
C VAL A 332 5.01 -20.46 -13.06
N ALA A 333 4.81 -19.25 -13.56
CA ALA A 333 5.72 -18.12 -13.40
C ALA A 333 5.01 -16.97 -12.69
N PHE A 334 5.75 -16.25 -11.87
CA PHE A 334 5.28 -14.96 -11.34
C PHE A 334 5.41 -13.91 -12.45
N ALA A 335 4.31 -13.26 -12.81
CA ALA A 335 4.30 -12.05 -13.63
C ALA A 335 2.94 -11.35 -13.55
N ASP A 336 2.98 -10.04 -13.67
CA ASP A 336 1.78 -9.20 -13.73
C ASP A 336 1.39 -8.98 -15.20
N ALA A 337 0.21 -9.46 -15.57
CA ALA A 337 -0.30 -9.29 -16.94
C ALA A 337 -0.79 -7.87 -17.23
N GLU A 338 -0.92 -7.03 -16.24
CA GLU A 338 -1.22 -5.60 -16.42
C GLU A 338 0.05 -4.78 -16.67
N ASP A 339 1.23 -5.33 -16.37
CA ASP A 339 2.50 -4.72 -16.69
C ASP A 339 2.82 -4.76 -18.19
N PRO A 340 2.84 -3.62 -18.91
CA PRO A 340 3.22 -3.55 -20.33
C PRO A 340 4.60 -4.14 -20.59
N GLY A 341 5.52 -4.00 -19.66
CA GLY A 341 6.85 -4.51 -19.82
C GLY A 341 6.96 -6.03 -19.69
N PHE A 342 6.01 -6.72 -19.03
CA PHE A 342 5.88 -8.18 -19.13
C PHE A 342 5.67 -8.57 -20.60
N TRP A 343 4.71 -7.94 -21.27
CA TRP A 343 4.38 -8.24 -22.66
C TRP A 343 5.50 -7.82 -23.63
N SER A 344 6.16 -6.70 -23.38
CA SER A 344 7.23 -6.18 -24.27
C SER A 344 8.45 -7.10 -24.33
N LYS A 345 8.72 -7.84 -23.27
CA LYS A 345 9.85 -8.79 -23.18
C LYS A 345 9.44 -10.22 -23.48
N LEU A 346 8.14 -10.49 -23.59
CA LEU A 346 7.64 -11.82 -23.84
C LEU A 346 7.88 -12.24 -25.29
N ARG A 347 8.67 -13.27 -25.48
CA ARG A 347 8.82 -13.93 -26.79
C ARG A 347 7.76 -15.02 -26.90
N PHE A 348 6.74 -14.78 -27.70
CA PHE A 348 5.59 -15.70 -27.82
C PHE A 348 5.95 -17.09 -28.36
N GLY A 349 7.04 -17.20 -29.13
CA GLY A 349 7.57 -18.50 -29.57
C GLY A 349 6.51 -19.43 -30.17
N LYS A 350 6.27 -20.58 -29.47
CA LYS A 350 5.26 -21.57 -29.86
C LYS A 350 3.87 -21.31 -29.27
N LEU A 351 3.66 -20.23 -28.55
CA LEU A 351 2.37 -19.86 -27.96
C LEU A 351 1.31 -19.63 -29.04
N LYS A 352 0.24 -20.40 -28.97
CA LYS A 352 -0.91 -20.34 -29.88
C LYS A 352 -2.15 -19.73 -29.24
N VAL A 353 -2.26 -19.90 -27.91
CA VAL A 353 -3.45 -19.49 -27.14
C VAL A 353 -3.04 -18.82 -25.83
N ILE A 354 -3.70 -17.72 -25.49
CA ILE A 354 -3.65 -17.09 -24.18
C ILE A 354 -5.04 -17.20 -23.56
N VAL A 355 -5.13 -17.71 -22.34
CA VAL A 355 -6.37 -17.78 -21.56
C VAL A 355 -6.26 -16.77 -20.44
N LEU A 356 -7.12 -15.75 -20.42
CA LEU A 356 -7.16 -14.72 -19.40
C LEU A 356 -8.18 -15.09 -18.33
N ALA A 357 -7.76 -15.85 -17.31
CA ALA A 357 -8.60 -16.27 -16.18
C ALA A 357 -8.59 -15.25 -15.03
N LEU A 358 -8.51 -13.98 -15.38
CA LEU A 358 -8.51 -12.86 -14.44
C LEU A 358 -9.94 -12.55 -13.95
N PRO A 359 -10.12 -12.14 -12.68
CA PRO A 359 -11.46 -11.91 -12.12
C PRO A 359 -12.14 -10.65 -12.68
N GLU A 360 -11.37 -9.67 -13.14
CA GLU A 360 -11.86 -8.35 -13.53
C GLU A 360 -11.90 -8.15 -15.03
N PHE A 361 -12.99 -7.57 -15.49
CA PHE A 361 -13.16 -7.22 -16.91
C PHE A 361 -12.11 -6.20 -17.37
N HIS A 362 -11.74 -5.24 -16.50
CA HIS A 362 -10.72 -4.25 -16.83
C HIS A 362 -9.35 -4.91 -17.07
N ALA A 363 -8.90 -5.76 -16.15
CA ALA A 363 -7.66 -6.51 -16.26
C ALA A 363 -7.64 -7.43 -17.51
N GLN A 364 -8.76 -8.10 -17.82
CA GLN A 364 -8.90 -8.91 -19.02
C GLN A 364 -8.76 -8.10 -20.29
N ASN A 365 -9.45 -6.96 -20.38
CA ASN A 365 -9.40 -6.07 -21.52
C ASN A 365 -8.01 -5.46 -21.70
N TRP A 366 -7.43 -4.96 -20.60
CA TRP A 366 -6.10 -4.40 -20.58
C TRP A 366 -5.03 -5.40 -21.04
N SER A 367 -5.00 -6.60 -20.45
CA SER A 367 -4.07 -7.66 -20.83
C SER A 367 -4.23 -8.08 -22.28
N THR A 368 -5.48 -8.09 -22.79
CA THR A 368 -5.76 -8.35 -24.21
C THR A 368 -5.13 -7.28 -25.11
N LEU A 369 -5.32 -6.01 -24.77
CA LEU A 369 -4.73 -4.90 -25.54
C LEU A 369 -3.21 -4.96 -25.51
N GLN A 370 -2.59 -5.22 -24.35
CA GLN A 370 -1.14 -5.33 -24.25
C GLN A 370 -0.59 -6.51 -25.03
N ALA A 371 -1.20 -7.70 -24.93
CA ALA A 371 -0.80 -8.86 -25.71
C ALA A 371 -0.81 -8.55 -27.23
N ARG A 372 -1.85 -7.88 -27.72
CA ARG A 372 -1.98 -7.49 -29.12
C ARG A 372 -0.96 -6.40 -29.51
N ARG A 373 -0.77 -5.39 -28.66
CA ARG A 373 0.20 -4.30 -28.85
C ARG A 373 1.62 -4.84 -29.04
N TYR A 374 2.00 -5.85 -28.28
CA TYR A 374 3.34 -6.44 -28.34
C TYR A 374 3.45 -7.64 -29.27
N GLY A 375 2.46 -7.84 -30.16
CA GLY A 375 2.60 -8.72 -31.33
C GLY A 375 2.07 -10.13 -31.16
N PHE A 376 1.24 -10.42 -30.15
CA PHE A 376 0.58 -11.72 -30.08
C PHE A 376 -0.55 -11.83 -31.12
N ILE A 377 -0.42 -12.79 -32.06
CA ILE A 377 -1.37 -13.02 -33.16
C ILE A 377 -2.32 -14.18 -32.83
N GLY A 378 -1.98 -15.05 -31.86
CA GLY A 378 -2.75 -16.24 -31.50
C GLY A 378 -4.13 -15.94 -30.92
N LYS A 379 -4.85 -16.99 -30.50
CA LYS A 379 -6.18 -16.84 -29.90
C LYS A 379 -6.10 -16.36 -28.46
N ILE A 380 -6.95 -15.39 -28.07
CA ILE A 380 -7.14 -14.98 -26.68
C ILE A 380 -8.53 -15.46 -26.26
N ILE A 381 -8.60 -16.19 -25.17
CA ILE A 381 -9.82 -16.76 -24.61
C ILE A 381 -10.04 -16.13 -23.23
N VAL A 382 -11.22 -15.57 -23.04
CA VAL A 382 -11.63 -15.01 -21.75
C VAL A 382 -12.77 -15.88 -21.21
N PRO A 383 -12.56 -16.62 -20.09
CA PRO A 383 -13.64 -17.36 -19.47
C PRO A 383 -14.68 -16.39 -18.90
N THR A 384 -15.89 -16.46 -19.39
CA THR A 384 -17.03 -15.71 -18.83
C THR A 384 -17.79 -16.58 -17.84
N ARG A 385 -18.25 -15.99 -16.73
CA ARG A 385 -19.25 -16.67 -15.90
C ARG A 385 -20.57 -16.65 -16.68
N SER A 386 -21.11 -17.83 -17.04
CA SER A 386 -22.52 -17.90 -17.43
C SER A 386 -23.34 -17.53 -16.18
N ASN A 387 -24.22 -16.53 -16.31
CA ASN A 387 -25.28 -16.29 -15.34
C ASN A 387 -26.23 -17.50 -15.25
#